data_797eef546d5e9e6a5475baa9bbc88002
#
_entry.id   797eef546d5e9e6a5475baa9bbc88002
#
_cell.length_a   1.000
_cell.length_b   1.000
_cell.length_c   1.000
_cell.angle_alpha   90.00
_cell.angle_beta   90.00
_cell.angle_gamma   90.00
#
_symmetry.space_group_name_H-M   'P 1'
#
loop_
_entity.id
_entity.type
_entity.pdbx_description
1 polymer ?
#
loop_
_entity_poly.entity_id
_entity_poly.type
_entity_poly.pdbx_seq_one_letter_code
_entity_poly.pdbx_strand_id
1 'polypeptide(L)'
;RMAKFAVQPFSNMKNILVLLFISQAAFAQIIPTNITIARDDYGVPHIFAETDAEVAYGLAWASAEDLFPTMQEMLYAGKGFAGRYQGKDGAGRDFLTHTLGIRKLVEERYEQDISPEFKRYLEGFCAGVNAYAKKHWKDEEFIKKAFPITPQDVVASYVFSLSVICNAHKPIQKIIGNKFDKEEVPMGSNAFAMNSAATEDGKTYLAVNPHMPYDGPFSWYEAHLNSEEGLNIVGGLFPGGVTIFLGTNENLGWTHTWNGLDLVDTYRLKMHPKKKFTYEYDGEWLKLEKRPVWLKVKVGGIVIPVRMMSYWSEYGPTLRSKKGKMYYSVKCPASED
;
A
#
# COMPACT_ATOMS: atom_id res chain seq x y z
N ARG A 1 80.00 -1.10 -1.81
CA ARG A 1 79.21 -0.97 -0.54
C ARG A 1 77.72 -0.92 -0.94
N MET A 2 77.03 -2.05 -0.72
CA MET A 2 75.61 -2.19 -0.90
C MET A 2 74.87 -1.76 0.39
N ALA A 3 73.94 -0.83 0.30
CA ALA A 3 73.03 -0.49 1.42
C ALA A 3 71.74 -1.34 1.29
N LYS A 4 71.48 -2.15 2.31
CA LYS A 4 70.24 -2.91 2.46
C LYS A 4 69.20 -2.00 3.07
N PHE A 5 68.06 -1.74 2.36
CA PHE A 5 66.89 -1.15 2.94
C PHE A 5 66.02 -2.27 3.53
N ALA A 6 65.80 -2.20 4.83
CA ALA A 6 64.85 -3.06 5.54
C ALA A 6 63.44 -2.45 5.45
N VAL A 7 62.50 -3.21 4.90
CA VAL A 7 61.10 -2.88 4.92
C VAL A 7 60.53 -3.36 6.24
N GLN A 8 60.02 -2.43 7.07
CA GLN A 8 59.25 -2.78 8.27
C GLN A 8 57.81 -3.11 7.88
N PRO A 9 57.22 -4.16 8.48
CA PRO A 9 55.81 -4.49 8.20
C PRO A 9 54.86 -3.56 8.97
N PHE A 10 53.89 -3.05 8.25
CA PHE A 10 52.75 -2.30 8.81
C PHE A 10 51.90 -3.19 9.71
N SER A 11 52.01 -3.03 11.03
CA SER A 11 51.17 -3.67 12.03
C SER A 11 50.11 -2.65 12.54
N ASN A 12 49.13 -2.32 11.74
CA ASN A 12 47.96 -1.53 12.23
C ASN A 12 46.73 -1.61 11.33
N MET A 13 46.52 -2.75 10.64
CA MET A 13 45.33 -2.96 9.81
C MET A 13 44.12 -3.52 10.57
N LYS A 14 44.28 -3.86 11.86
CA LYS A 14 43.17 -4.39 12.66
C LYS A 14 42.27 -3.31 13.28
N ASN A 15 42.73 -2.08 13.41
CA ASN A 15 41.96 -1.00 14.02
C ASN A 15 41.16 -0.17 13.03
N ILE A 16 41.38 -0.30 11.71
CA ILE A 16 40.62 0.41 10.68
C ILE A 16 39.29 -0.34 10.34
N LEU A 17 39.28 -1.67 10.54
CA LEU A 17 38.03 -2.45 10.28
C LEU A 17 36.94 -2.28 11.35
N VAL A 18 37.31 -1.84 12.56
CA VAL A 18 36.33 -1.64 13.66
C VAL A 18 35.62 -0.29 13.57
N LEU A 19 36.24 0.71 12.93
CA LEU A 19 35.63 2.04 12.75
C LEU A 19 34.65 2.14 11.55
N LEU A 20 34.73 1.20 10.61
CA LEU A 20 33.81 1.15 9.45
C LEU A 20 32.49 0.41 9.74
N PHE A 21 32.37 -0.25 10.89
CA PHE A 21 31.12 -0.94 11.29
C PHE A 21 30.23 -0.17 12.28
N ILE A 22 30.64 1.03 12.72
CA ILE A 22 29.87 1.84 13.68
C ILE A 22 29.05 2.94 12.98
N SER A 23 29.16 3.09 11.65
CA SER A 23 28.30 4.01 10.89
C SER A 23 27.03 3.35 10.34
N GLN A 24 26.63 2.17 10.80
CA GLN A 24 25.31 1.65 10.54
C GLN A 24 24.34 2.23 11.57
N ALA A 25 23.67 3.30 11.09
CA ALA A 25 22.34 3.70 11.49
C ALA A 25 22.09 3.58 13.02
N ALA A 26 22.37 4.65 13.75
CA ALA A 26 21.49 4.98 14.86
C ALA A 26 20.09 5.19 14.28
N PHE A 27 19.35 4.11 14.01
CA PHE A 27 17.91 4.16 13.88
C PHE A 27 17.46 4.74 15.23
N ALA A 28 16.89 5.94 15.21
CA ALA A 28 16.29 6.49 16.41
C ALA A 28 15.28 5.44 16.89
N GLN A 29 15.59 4.82 18.01
CA GLN A 29 14.75 3.79 18.59
C GLN A 29 13.45 4.48 18.98
N ILE A 30 12.33 4.09 18.38
CA ILE A 30 11.02 4.63 18.76
C ILE A 30 10.80 4.35 20.24
N ILE A 31 10.56 5.43 21.00
CA ILE A 31 10.30 5.38 22.44
C ILE A 31 8.80 5.67 22.66
N PRO A 32 7.94 4.65 22.79
CA PRO A 32 6.50 4.85 22.88
C PRO A 32 6.04 5.77 24.02
N THR A 33 6.84 5.88 25.09
CA THR A 33 6.55 6.75 26.23
C THR A 33 6.72 8.25 25.94
N ASN A 34 7.40 8.59 24.85
CA ASN A 34 7.60 9.98 24.41
C ASN A 34 6.49 10.45 23.45
N ILE A 35 5.61 9.52 23.05
CA ILE A 35 4.51 9.82 22.12
C ILE A 35 3.27 10.19 22.93
N THR A 36 2.73 11.37 22.68
CA THR A 36 1.48 11.83 23.27
C THR A 36 0.35 11.66 22.25
N ILE A 37 -0.72 10.96 22.63
CA ILE A 37 -1.97 10.88 21.89
C ILE A 37 -3.04 11.55 22.77
N ALA A 38 -3.47 12.74 22.37
CA ALA A 38 -4.58 13.45 23.01
C ALA A 38 -5.81 13.32 22.09
N ARG A 39 -7.00 13.19 22.70
CA ARG A 39 -8.25 13.18 21.92
C ARG A 39 -9.07 14.40 22.30
N ASP A 40 -9.63 15.05 21.27
CA ASP A 40 -10.57 16.14 21.47
C ASP A 40 -11.97 15.66 21.85
N ASP A 41 -12.91 16.59 21.98
CA ASP A 41 -14.31 16.29 22.35
C ASP A 41 -15.05 15.45 21.29
N TYR A 42 -14.52 15.36 20.07
CA TYR A 42 -15.04 14.54 18.97
C TYR A 42 -14.34 13.19 18.85
N GLY A 43 -13.33 12.95 19.67
CA GLY A 43 -12.52 11.73 19.65
C GLY A 43 -11.39 11.73 18.62
N VAL A 44 -11.18 12.84 17.90
CA VAL A 44 -10.08 12.97 16.93
C VAL A 44 -8.73 12.89 17.65
N PRO A 45 -7.82 11.99 17.28
CA PRO A 45 -6.51 11.92 17.90
C PRO A 45 -5.57 13.02 17.40
N HIS A 46 -4.97 13.71 18.35
CA HIS A 46 -3.87 14.64 18.16
C HIS A 46 -2.59 13.96 18.65
N ILE A 47 -1.65 13.75 17.74
CA ILE A 47 -0.45 12.96 17.98
C ILE A 47 0.77 13.88 17.97
N PHE A 48 1.51 13.89 19.07
CA PHE A 48 2.69 14.72 19.27
C PHE A 48 3.89 13.83 19.60
N ALA A 49 5.02 14.05 18.92
CA ALA A 49 6.28 13.37 19.18
C ALA A 49 7.48 14.18 18.68
N GLU A 50 8.70 13.76 19.01
CA GLU A 50 9.93 14.40 18.54
C GLU A 50 10.16 14.17 17.05
N THR A 51 9.91 12.94 16.57
CA THR A 51 10.20 12.55 15.19
C THR A 51 8.96 12.18 14.41
N ASP A 52 9.02 12.29 13.08
CA ASP A 52 7.96 11.85 12.16
C ASP A 52 7.66 10.34 12.30
N ALA A 53 8.68 9.53 12.56
CA ALA A 53 8.53 8.10 12.76
C ALA A 53 7.76 7.76 14.05
N GLU A 54 7.96 8.53 15.12
CA GLU A 54 7.19 8.39 16.35
C GLU A 54 5.75 8.86 16.18
N VAL A 55 5.53 9.93 15.42
CA VAL A 55 4.17 10.36 15.03
C VAL A 55 3.46 9.27 14.26
N ALA A 56 4.14 8.62 13.30
CA ALA A 56 3.60 7.49 12.54
C ALA A 56 3.25 6.29 13.43
N TYR A 57 4.07 6.01 14.45
CA TYR A 57 3.76 5.00 15.47
C TYR A 57 2.47 5.36 16.23
N GLY A 58 2.35 6.61 16.69
CA GLY A 58 1.16 7.10 17.38
C GLY A 58 -0.10 7.04 16.54
N LEU A 59 -0.01 7.42 15.25
CA LEU A 59 -1.09 7.32 14.28
C LEU A 59 -1.56 5.86 14.11
N ALA A 60 -0.61 4.95 13.95
CA ALA A 60 -0.91 3.53 13.82
C ALA A 60 -1.61 2.97 15.05
N TRP A 61 -1.15 3.36 16.23
CA TRP A 61 -1.74 2.96 17.50
C TRP A 61 -3.16 3.50 17.66
N ALA A 62 -3.37 4.83 17.50
CA ALA A 62 -4.69 5.46 17.63
C ALA A 62 -5.69 4.90 16.63
N SER A 63 -5.27 4.73 15.34
CA SER A 63 -6.12 4.13 14.31
C SER A 63 -6.49 2.68 14.65
N ALA A 64 -5.57 1.92 15.26
CA ALA A 64 -5.82 0.55 15.67
C ALA A 64 -6.77 0.47 16.89
N GLU A 65 -6.71 1.42 17.82
CA GLU A 65 -7.67 1.49 18.93
C GLU A 65 -9.11 1.65 18.41
N ASP A 66 -9.30 2.43 17.36
CA ASP A 66 -10.62 2.77 16.85
C ASP A 66 -11.12 1.81 15.76
N LEU A 67 -10.24 1.34 14.85
CA LEU A 67 -10.62 0.72 13.59
C LEU A 67 -9.80 -0.53 13.23
N PHE A 68 -9.26 -1.27 14.20
CA PHE A 68 -8.35 -2.37 13.93
C PHE A 68 -8.89 -3.45 12.96
N PRO A 69 -10.15 -3.88 13.03
CA PRO A 69 -10.70 -4.81 12.06
C PRO A 69 -10.60 -4.30 10.61
N THR A 70 -10.96 -3.03 10.38
CA THR A 70 -10.92 -2.39 9.06
C THR A 70 -9.49 -2.19 8.57
N MET A 71 -8.57 -1.75 9.44
CA MET A 71 -7.14 -1.65 9.11
C MET A 71 -6.56 -2.98 8.66
N GLN A 72 -6.89 -4.06 9.34
CA GLN A 72 -6.47 -5.39 8.97
C GLN A 72 -6.90 -5.74 7.55
N GLU A 73 -8.15 -5.44 7.15
CA GLU A 73 -8.65 -5.72 5.80
C GLU A 73 -7.81 -5.06 4.71
N MET A 74 -7.43 -3.81 4.91
CA MET A 74 -6.55 -3.08 3.99
C MET A 74 -5.18 -3.77 3.88
N LEU A 75 -4.57 -4.06 5.01
CA LEU A 75 -3.23 -4.65 5.08
C LEU A 75 -3.16 -6.07 4.49
N TYR A 76 -4.22 -6.90 4.63
CA TYR A 76 -4.18 -8.22 4.00
C TYR A 76 -4.40 -8.18 2.50
N ALA A 77 -5.17 -7.24 1.98
CA ALA A 77 -5.38 -7.12 0.55
C ALA A 77 -4.05 -6.91 -0.18
N GLY A 78 -3.19 -6.01 0.33
CA GLY A 78 -1.83 -5.81 -0.18
C GLY A 78 -0.93 -7.04 -0.04
N LYS A 79 -1.11 -7.84 1.03
CA LYS A 79 -0.35 -9.09 1.25
C LYS A 79 -0.83 -10.26 0.40
N GLY A 80 -2.02 -10.21 -0.21
CA GLY A 80 -2.66 -11.37 -0.84
C GLY A 80 -3.07 -12.44 0.19
N PHE A 81 -3.62 -12.03 1.34
CA PHE A 81 -3.97 -12.89 2.48
C PHE A 81 -5.47 -12.93 2.78
N ALA A 82 -6.27 -12.13 2.09
CA ALA A 82 -7.69 -11.96 2.37
C ALA A 82 -8.50 -13.29 2.27
N GLY A 83 -8.16 -14.15 1.30
CA GLY A 83 -8.84 -15.43 1.10
C GLY A 83 -8.77 -16.39 2.29
N ARG A 84 -7.74 -16.28 3.14
CA ARG A 84 -7.62 -17.09 4.37
C ARG A 84 -8.69 -16.79 5.41
N TYR A 85 -9.30 -15.61 5.34
CA TYR A 85 -10.23 -15.10 6.34
C TYR A 85 -11.62 -14.88 5.78
N GLN A 86 -11.70 -14.24 4.61
CA GLN A 86 -12.93 -13.88 3.94
C GLN A 86 -13.39 -14.94 2.91
N GLY A 87 -12.67 -16.08 2.84
CA GLY A 87 -13.04 -17.17 1.96
C GLY A 87 -12.99 -16.78 0.49
N LYS A 88 -14.07 -17.05 -0.26
CA LYS A 88 -14.12 -16.81 -1.71
C LYS A 88 -13.97 -15.33 -2.09
N ASP A 89 -14.56 -14.42 -1.33
CA ASP A 89 -14.55 -12.99 -1.64
C ASP A 89 -13.14 -12.42 -1.43
N GLY A 90 -12.50 -12.78 -0.32
CA GLY A 90 -11.09 -12.45 -0.09
C GLY A 90 -10.14 -13.09 -1.13
N ALA A 91 -10.42 -14.30 -1.58
CA ALA A 91 -9.63 -14.96 -2.63
C ALA A 91 -9.69 -14.20 -3.97
N GLY A 92 -10.78 -13.50 -4.24
CA GLY A 92 -10.89 -12.62 -5.39
C GLY A 92 -9.94 -11.43 -5.31
N ARG A 93 -9.84 -10.80 -4.14
CA ARG A 93 -8.88 -9.71 -3.86
C ARG A 93 -7.44 -10.21 -3.97
N ASP A 94 -7.12 -11.37 -3.37
CA ASP A 94 -5.79 -11.98 -3.47
C ASP A 94 -5.43 -12.29 -4.93
N PHE A 95 -6.38 -12.80 -5.71
CA PHE A 95 -6.17 -13.05 -7.13
C PHE A 95 -5.85 -11.78 -7.90
N LEU A 96 -6.52 -10.67 -7.60
CA LEU A 96 -6.24 -9.36 -8.19
C LEU A 96 -4.83 -8.89 -7.82
N THR A 97 -4.46 -8.91 -6.53
CA THR A 97 -3.13 -8.55 -6.04
C THR A 97 -2.01 -9.30 -6.78
N HIS A 98 -2.17 -10.63 -6.91
CA HIS A 98 -1.19 -11.46 -7.59
C HIS A 98 -1.19 -11.27 -9.11
N THR A 99 -2.37 -11.08 -9.73
CA THR A 99 -2.50 -10.91 -11.18
C THR A 99 -1.92 -9.59 -11.64
N LEU A 100 -2.12 -8.51 -10.88
CA LEU A 100 -1.50 -7.20 -11.13
C LEU A 100 0.00 -7.17 -10.80
N GLY A 101 0.54 -8.20 -10.17
CA GLY A 101 1.97 -8.26 -9.84
C GLY A 101 2.39 -7.33 -8.71
N ILE A 102 1.44 -6.82 -7.90
CA ILE A 102 1.67 -5.78 -6.90
C ILE A 102 2.84 -6.11 -5.96
N ARG A 103 2.90 -7.34 -5.45
CA ARG A 103 3.99 -7.74 -4.54
C ARG A 103 5.36 -7.68 -5.22
N LYS A 104 5.44 -8.16 -6.46
CA LYS A 104 6.67 -8.13 -7.26
C LYS A 104 7.10 -6.69 -7.53
N LEU A 105 6.17 -5.84 -7.95
CA LEU A 105 6.42 -4.40 -8.18
C LEU A 105 7.03 -3.74 -6.93
N VAL A 106 6.41 -3.95 -5.77
CA VAL A 106 6.89 -3.38 -4.51
C VAL A 106 8.27 -3.95 -4.12
N GLU A 107 8.49 -5.26 -4.26
CA GLU A 107 9.79 -5.88 -3.96
C GLU A 107 10.92 -5.33 -4.86
N GLU A 108 10.65 -5.07 -6.13
CA GLU A 108 11.63 -4.56 -7.09
C GLU A 108 11.90 -3.06 -6.96
N ARG A 109 10.88 -2.26 -6.58
CA ARG A 109 10.93 -0.79 -6.63
C ARG A 109 11.07 -0.11 -5.28
N TYR A 110 10.73 -0.78 -4.17
CA TYR A 110 10.67 -0.18 -2.84
C TYR A 110 11.95 0.56 -2.46
N GLU A 111 13.12 -0.05 -2.70
CA GLU A 111 14.40 0.54 -2.32
C GLU A 111 14.77 1.77 -3.14
N GLN A 112 14.30 1.84 -4.38
CA GLN A 112 14.63 2.92 -5.31
C GLN A 112 13.64 4.09 -5.23
N ASP A 113 12.34 3.78 -5.05
CA ASP A 113 11.27 4.76 -5.21
C ASP A 113 10.84 5.40 -3.88
N ILE A 114 11.09 4.74 -2.75
CA ILE A 114 10.74 5.28 -1.43
C ILE A 114 11.96 5.97 -0.80
N SER A 115 11.78 7.25 -0.46
CA SER A 115 12.86 8.02 0.18
C SER A 115 13.27 7.44 1.54
N PRO A 116 14.50 7.63 2.00
CA PRO A 116 14.95 7.17 3.31
C PRO A 116 14.11 7.73 4.47
N GLU A 117 13.64 8.98 4.35
CA GLU A 117 12.80 9.64 5.34
C GLU A 117 11.44 8.94 5.43
N PHE A 118 10.80 8.67 4.27
CA PHE A 118 9.51 8.00 4.26
C PHE A 118 9.62 6.53 4.65
N LYS A 119 10.75 5.85 4.38
CA LYS A 119 11.00 4.50 4.91
C LYS A 119 10.97 4.49 6.44
N ARG A 120 11.65 5.45 7.10
CA ARG A 120 11.63 5.58 8.57
C ARG A 120 10.21 5.83 9.10
N TYR A 121 9.46 6.67 8.42
CA TYR A 121 8.05 6.92 8.75
C TYR A 121 7.21 5.64 8.68
N LEU A 122 7.34 4.87 7.60
CA LEU A 122 6.66 3.57 7.41
C LEU A 122 7.08 2.54 8.45
N GLU A 123 8.35 2.51 8.84
CA GLU A 123 8.86 1.65 9.91
C GLU A 123 8.22 2.00 11.25
N GLY A 124 8.07 3.30 11.54
CA GLY A 124 7.35 3.80 12.72
C GLY A 124 5.91 3.34 12.74
N PHE A 125 5.19 3.53 11.65
CA PHE A 125 3.82 3.08 11.50
C PHE A 125 3.69 1.57 11.72
N CYS A 126 4.52 0.77 11.06
CA CYS A 126 4.52 -0.68 11.23
C CYS A 126 4.84 -1.12 12.67
N ALA A 127 5.76 -0.43 13.34
CA ALA A 127 6.06 -0.69 14.74
C ALA A 127 4.84 -0.46 15.62
N GLY A 128 4.08 0.63 15.41
CA GLY A 128 2.84 0.94 16.13
C GLY A 128 1.75 -0.10 15.92
N VAL A 129 1.46 -0.45 14.66
CA VAL A 129 0.49 -1.51 14.32
C VAL A 129 0.87 -2.84 14.95
N ASN A 130 2.14 -3.24 14.84
CA ASN A 130 2.63 -4.51 15.39
C ASN A 130 2.63 -4.52 16.92
N ALA A 131 2.90 -3.40 17.56
CA ALA A 131 2.84 -3.27 19.01
C ALA A 131 1.40 -3.38 19.52
N TYR A 132 0.44 -2.72 18.87
CA TYR A 132 -0.98 -2.86 19.16
C TYR A 132 -1.44 -4.31 19.00
N ALA A 133 -1.13 -4.92 17.87
CA ALA A 133 -1.42 -6.30 17.56
C ALA A 133 -0.87 -7.27 18.63
N LYS A 134 0.37 -7.05 19.08
CA LYS A 134 0.99 -7.86 20.13
C LYS A 134 0.29 -7.72 21.48
N LYS A 135 -0.15 -6.52 21.84
CA LYS A 135 -0.89 -6.25 23.09
C LYS A 135 -2.25 -6.94 23.08
N HIS A 136 -2.94 -6.93 21.94
CA HIS A 136 -4.29 -7.50 21.75
C HIS A 136 -4.28 -8.90 21.14
N TRP A 137 -3.18 -9.67 21.32
CA TRP A 137 -2.98 -10.98 20.71
C TRP A 137 -4.04 -12.03 21.03
N LYS A 138 -4.83 -11.82 22.07
CA LYS A 138 -5.87 -12.76 22.54
C LYS A 138 -7.25 -12.45 21.95
N ASP A 139 -7.43 -11.30 21.30
CA ASP A 139 -8.70 -10.89 20.76
C ASP A 139 -9.09 -11.77 19.57
N GLU A 140 -10.35 -12.23 19.51
CA GLU A 140 -10.83 -13.17 18.48
C GLU A 140 -10.85 -12.56 17.08
N GLU A 141 -11.11 -11.26 16.98
CA GLU A 141 -11.13 -10.50 15.72
C GLU A 141 -9.73 -10.27 15.12
N PHE A 142 -8.72 -10.72 15.82
CA PHE A 142 -7.33 -10.51 15.45
C PHE A 142 -6.78 -11.59 14.51
N ILE A 143 -6.27 -11.19 13.36
CA ILE A 143 -5.72 -12.11 12.37
C ILE A 143 -4.21 -12.32 12.55
N LYS A 144 -3.86 -13.13 13.50
CA LYS A 144 -2.47 -13.37 13.95
C LYS A 144 -1.47 -13.65 12.84
N LYS A 145 -1.87 -14.42 11.82
CA LYS A 145 -0.97 -14.80 10.70
C LYS A 145 -0.66 -13.69 9.72
N ALA A 146 -1.37 -12.56 9.79
CA ALA A 146 -1.06 -11.40 8.97
C ALA A 146 0.13 -10.60 9.52
N PHE A 147 0.43 -10.77 10.80
CA PHE A 147 1.46 -10.02 11.53
C PHE A 147 2.76 -10.81 11.69
N PRO A 148 3.91 -10.15 11.77
CA PRO A 148 4.08 -8.70 11.71
C PRO A 148 3.80 -8.11 10.33
N ILE A 149 3.35 -6.84 10.31
CA ILE A 149 3.23 -6.03 9.10
C ILE A 149 4.59 -5.36 8.84
N THR A 150 4.95 -5.26 7.56
CA THR A 150 6.18 -4.61 7.09
C THR A 150 5.87 -3.35 6.28
N PRO A 151 6.83 -2.42 6.11
CA PRO A 151 6.67 -1.27 5.23
C PRO A 151 6.23 -1.63 3.81
N GLN A 152 6.79 -2.70 3.24
CA GLN A 152 6.40 -3.19 1.92
C GLN A 152 4.94 -3.68 1.88
N ASP A 153 4.42 -4.22 2.98
CA ASP A 153 3.00 -4.61 3.07
C ASP A 153 2.10 -3.39 3.02
N VAL A 154 2.49 -2.30 3.69
CA VAL A 154 1.75 -1.02 3.66
C VAL A 154 1.75 -0.44 2.25
N VAL A 155 2.92 -0.34 1.61
CA VAL A 155 3.03 0.16 0.23
C VAL A 155 2.21 -0.71 -0.74
N ALA A 156 2.26 -2.04 -0.61
CA ALA A 156 1.46 -2.95 -1.43
C ALA A 156 -0.05 -2.74 -1.23
N SER A 157 -0.48 -2.37 -0.03
CA SER A 157 -1.88 -2.06 0.27
C SER A 157 -2.32 -0.77 -0.42
N TYR A 158 -1.47 0.24 -0.49
CA TYR A 158 -1.71 1.47 -1.26
C TYR A 158 -1.80 1.19 -2.77
N VAL A 159 -0.84 0.44 -3.33
CA VAL A 159 -0.85 0.07 -4.75
C VAL A 159 -2.12 -0.72 -5.10
N PHE A 160 -2.55 -1.64 -4.22
CA PHE A 160 -3.81 -2.37 -4.38
C PHE A 160 -5.01 -1.41 -4.38
N SER A 161 -5.11 -0.54 -3.38
CA SER A 161 -6.24 0.39 -3.21
C SER A 161 -6.34 1.36 -4.39
N LEU A 162 -5.22 1.94 -4.83
CA LEU A 162 -5.17 2.81 -6.00
C LEU A 162 -5.55 2.05 -7.28
N SER A 163 -5.13 0.79 -7.44
CA SER A 163 -5.54 -0.04 -8.58
C SER A 163 -7.06 -0.28 -8.61
N VAL A 164 -7.69 -0.43 -7.44
CA VAL A 164 -9.16 -0.54 -7.32
C VAL A 164 -9.82 0.80 -7.63
N ILE A 165 -9.32 1.90 -7.10
CA ILE A 165 -9.80 3.26 -7.37
C ILE A 165 -9.69 3.58 -8.88
N CYS A 166 -8.61 3.19 -9.55
CA CYS A 166 -8.43 3.33 -10.99
C CYS A 166 -9.24 2.33 -11.83
N ASN A 167 -10.12 1.53 -11.22
CA ASN A 167 -10.95 0.53 -11.89
C ASN A 167 -10.20 -0.63 -12.59
N ALA A 168 -8.96 -0.90 -12.28
CA ALA A 168 -8.19 -2.00 -12.88
C ALA A 168 -8.82 -3.39 -12.65
N HIS A 169 -9.62 -3.53 -11.59
CA HIS A 169 -10.35 -4.75 -11.27
C HIS A 169 -11.50 -5.06 -12.26
N LYS A 170 -12.19 -4.04 -12.81
CA LYS A 170 -13.38 -4.21 -13.66
C LYS A 170 -13.13 -5.05 -14.92
N PRO A 171 -12.13 -4.75 -15.78
CA PRO A 171 -11.85 -5.59 -16.95
C PRO A 171 -11.41 -7.00 -16.56
N ILE A 172 -10.62 -7.16 -15.49
CA ILE A 172 -10.19 -8.47 -14.98
C ILE A 172 -11.41 -9.33 -14.63
N GLN A 173 -12.35 -8.79 -13.85
CA GLN A 173 -13.61 -9.46 -13.50
C GLN A 173 -14.43 -9.85 -14.74
N LYS A 174 -14.56 -8.94 -15.70
CA LYS A 174 -15.28 -9.18 -16.95
C LYS A 174 -14.67 -10.32 -17.77
N ILE A 175 -13.33 -10.37 -17.87
CA ILE A 175 -12.60 -11.41 -18.62
C ILE A 175 -12.82 -12.80 -18.00
N ILE A 176 -12.70 -12.93 -16.69
CA ILE A 176 -12.88 -14.21 -16.00
C ILE A 176 -14.35 -14.56 -15.75
N GLY A 177 -15.26 -13.62 -16.04
CA GLY A 177 -16.71 -13.80 -15.86
C GLY A 177 -17.11 -13.98 -14.40
N ASN A 178 -16.40 -13.32 -13.49
CA ASN A 178 -16.66 -13.30 -12.06
C ASN A 178 -17.01 -11.87 -11.63
N LYS A 179 -17.98 -11.73 -10.74
CA LYS A 179 -18.33 -10.46 -10.10
C LYS A 179 -17.86 -10.56 -8.65
N PHE A 180 -16.81 -9.84 -8.31
CA PHE A 180 -16.32 -9.80 -6.93
C PHE A 180 -17.12 -8.81 -6.07
N ASP A 181 -17.60 -7.72 -6.68
CA ASP A 181 -18.41 -6.71 -6.01
C ASP A 181 -19.84 -6.83 -6.45
N LYS A 182 -20.76 -6.89 -5.49
CA LYS A 182 -22.20 -6.98 -5.73
C LYS A 182 -22.85 -5.61 -5.90
N GLU A 183 -22.21 -4.56 -5.40
CA GLU A 183 -22.71 -3.18 -5.46
C GLU A 183 -21.62 -2.24 -5.97
N GLU A 184 -21.95 -1.44 -6.97
CA GLU A 184 -21.15 -0.27 -7.34
C GLU A 184 -21.46 0.81 -6.29
N VAL A 185 -20.51 1.11 -5.42
CA VAL A 185 -20.62 2.28 -4.55
C VAL A 185 -20.41 3.50 -5.44
N PRO A 186 -21.42 4.40 -5.55
CA PRO A 186 -21.23 5.65 -6.26
C PRO A 186 -20.11 6.43 -5.57
N MET A 187 -19.01 6.61 -6.26
CA MET A 187 -17.90 7.45 -5.78
C MET A 187 -17.95 8.79 -6.48
N GLY A 188 -17.74 9.83 -5.72
CA GLY A 188 -17.66 11.19 -6.21
C GLY A 188 -17.12 12.08 -5.11
N SER A 189 -17.00 13.36 -5.38
CA SER A 189 -16.57 14.35 -4.37
C SER A 189 -16.74 15.75 -4.90
N ASN A 190 -16.87 16.71 -3.98
CA ASN A 190 -16.85 18.13 -4.26
C ASN A 190 -15.77 18.82 -3.45
N ALA A 191 -15.15 19.84 -4.03
CA ALA A 191 -14.19 20.70 -3.36
C ALA A 191 -14.39 22.16 -3.80
N PHE A 192 -14.29 23.08 -2.85
CA PHE A 192 -14.37 24.50 -3.10
C PHE A 192 -13.27 25.23 -2.32
N ALA A 193 -12.54 26.08 -3.00
CA ALA A 193 -11.59 26.99 -2.37
C ALA A 193 -12.03 28.44 -2.62
N MET A 194 -12.12 29.22 -1.55
CA MET A 194 -12.44 30.64 -1.62
C MET A 194 -11.31 31.43 -0.96
N ASN A 195 -10.78 32.41 -1.66
CA ASN A 195 -9.75 33.28 -1.13
C ASN A 195 -10.38 34.39 -0.23
N SER A 196 -9.55 35.05 0.54
CA SER A 196 -9.94 36.10 1.46
C SER A 196 -10.65 37.29 0.82
N ALA A 197 -10.45 37.56 -0.46
CA ALA A 197 -11.11 38.65 -1.17
C ALA A 197 -12.57 38.33 -1.57
N ALA A 198 -12.94 37.05 -1.54
CA ALA A 198 -14.27 36.57 -1.89
C ALA A 198 -15.16 36.26 -0.67
N THR A 199 -14.67 36.51 0.56
CA THR A 199 -15.35 36.22 1.81
C THR A 199 -15.64 37.46 2.59
N GLU A 200 -16.76 37.52 3.32
CA GLU A 200 -17.15 38.69 4.13
C GLU A 200 -16.21 38.94 5.30
N ASP A 201 -15.64 37.87 5.87
CA ASP A 201 -14.75 37.95 7.04
C ASP A 201 -13.26 38.03 6.66
N GLY A 202 -12.93 38.08 5.36
CA GLY A 202 -11.57 38.19 4.86
C GLY A 202 -10.72 36.94 5.09
N LYS A 203 -11.32 35.77 5.35
CA LYS A 203 -10.61 34.49 5.54
C LYS A 203 -10.62 33.64 4.29
N THR A 204 -9.63 32.76 4.19
CA THR A 204 -9.59 31.71 3.15
C THR A 204 -10.31 30.45 3.65
N TYR A 205 -11.15 29.88 2.81
CA TYR A 205 -11.89 28.65 3.10
C TYR A 205 -11.56 27.55 2.09
N LEU A 206 -11.40 26.33 2.60
CA LEU A 206 -11.37 25.10 1.80
C LEU A 206 -12.49 24.19 2.30
N ALA A 207 -13.47 23.93 1.45
CA ALA A 207 -14.51 22.95 1.70
C ALA A 207 -14.19 21.65 0.96
N VAL A 208 -14.33 20.54 1.67
CA VAL A 208 -14.01 19.20 1.20
C VAL A 208 -15.20 18.29 1.47
N ASN A 209 -15.72 17.61 0.46
CA ASN A 209 -16.85 16.69 0.60
C ASN A 209 -16.63 15.44 -0.24
N PRO A 210 -15.87 14.44 0.25
CA PRO A 210 -15.74 13.15 -0.40
C PRO A 210 -17.00 12.31 -0.20
N HIS A 211 -17.59 11.80 -1.30
CA HIS A 211 -18.74 10.91 -1.25
C HIS A 211 -18.26 9.46 -1.08
N MET A 212 -17.90 9.11 0.13
CA MET A 212 -17.34 7.80 0.48
C MET A 212 -18.20 7.12 1.56
N PRO A 213 -18.10 5.79 1.70
CA PRO A 213 -18.82 5.07 2.76
C PRO A 213 -18.44 5.54 4.16
N TYR A 214 -19.40 5.44 5.09
CA TYR A 214 -19.14 5.75 6.51
C TYR A 214 -18.36 4.67 7.23
N ASP A 215 -18.33 3.44 6.70
CA ASP A 215 -17.66 2.29 7.26
C ASP A 215 -16.85 1.51 6.21
N GLY A 216 -16.00 0.60 6.67
CA GLY A 216 -15.15 -0.21 5.82
C GLY A 216 -13.88 0.50 5.33
N PRO A 217 -13.15 -0.12 4.39
CA PRO A 217 -11.78 0.30 4.03
C PRO A 217 -11.68 1.64 3.30
N PHE A 218 -12.79 2.20 2.84
CA PHE A 218 -12.85 3.52 2.20
C PHE A 218 -13.60 4.56 3.04
N SER A 219 -13.84 4.30 4.32
CA SER A 219 -14.30 5.31 5.27
C SER A 219 -13.18 6.31 5.58
N TRP A 220 -13.54 7.41 6.25
CA TRP A 220 -12.56 8.41 6.66
C TRP A 220 -12.23 8.26 8.14
N TYR A 221 -10.96 8.39 8.45
CA TYR A 221 -10.41 8.56 9.78
C TYR A 221 -9.74 9.92 9.86
N GLU A 222 -10.04 10.72 10.87
CA GLU A 222 -9.45 12.03 11.04
C GLU A 222 -8.35 11.98 12.09
N ALA A 223 -7.23 12.67 11.84
CA ALA A 223 -6.12 12.76 12.77
C ALA A 223 -5.35 14.07 12.59
N HIS A 224 -4.75 14.56 13.69
CA HIS A 224 -3.76 15.61 13.69
C HIS A 224 -2.38 15.04 14.04
N LEU A 225 -1.40 15.32 13.19
CA LEU A 225 -0.03 14.82 13.28
C LEU A 225 0.92 15.98 13.48
N ASN A 226 1.71 15.95 14.57
CA ASN A 226 2.65 17.01 14.91
C ASN A 226 3.98 16.41 15.40
N SER A 227 5.09 16.75 14.74
CA SER A 227 6.45 16.40 15.16
C SER A 227 7.32 17.63 15.33
N GLU A 228 8.40 17.50 16.10
CA GLU A 228 9.42 18.54 16.21
C GLU A 228 10.32 18.61 14.96
N GLU A 229 10.29 17.59 14.08
CA GLU A 229 10.94 17.61 12.76
C GLU A 229 10.22 18.54 11.76
N GLY A 230 9.01 19.04 12.09
CA GLY A 230 8.27 20.03 11.31
C GLY A 230 6.99 19.55 10.67
N LEU A 231 6.58 18.30 10.90
CA LEU A 231 5.26 17.83 10.51
C LEU A 231 4.21 18.50 11.39
N ASN A 232 3.25 19.20 10.78
CA ASN A 232 2.09 19.75 11.46
C ASN A 232 0.91 19.76 10.49
N ILE A 233 0.12 18.69 10.46
CA ILE A 233 -0.98 18.48 9.51
C ILE A 233 -2.20 17.89 10.22
N VAL A 234 -3.39 18.31 9.79
CA VAL A 234 -4.67 17.75 10.24
C VAL A 234 -5.55 17.43 9.04
N GLY A 235 -6.31 16.34 9.14
CA GLY A 235 -7.28 15.97 8.12
C GLY A 235 -7.61 14.51 8.09
N GLY A 236 -8.19 14.07 6.96
CA GLY A 236 -8.69 12.72 6.75
C GLY A 236 -7.73 11.80 6.01
N LEU A 237 -7.73 10.55 6.45
CA LEU A 237 -7.02 9.43 5.80
C LEU A 237 -7.91 8.20 5.81
N PHE A 238 -7.56 7.19 5.02
CA PHE A 238 -8.25 5.89 5.07
C PHE A 238 -7.81 5.07 6.27
N PRO A 239 -8.65 4.18 6.81
CA PRO A 239 -8.26 3.28 7.90
C PRO A 239 -7.01 2.46 7.53
N GLY A 240 -5.98 2.51 8.38
CA GLY A 240 -4.69 1.90 8.08
C GLY A 240 -3.82 2.70 7.09
N GLY A 241 -4.26 3.88 6.71
CA GLY A 241 -3.46 4.84 5.97
C GLY A 241 -2.33 5.41 6.78
N VAL A 242 -1.30 5.89 6.08
CA VAL A 242 -0.09 6.45 6.71
C VAL A 242 0.05 7.95 6.48
N THR A 243 -0.76 8.53 5.58
CA THR A 243 -0.68 9.95 5.21
C THR A 243 -2.05 10.60 5.25
N ILE A 244 -2.11 11.87 5.64
CA ILE A 244 -3.31 12.69 5.50
C ILE A 244 -3.59 12.91 4.02
N PHE A 245 -4.68 12.32 3.54
CA PHE A 245 -5.04 12.30 2.13
C PHE A 245 -5.74 13.59 1.69
N LEU A 246 -6.51 14.19 2.57
CA LEU A 246 -7.10 15.52 2.42
C LEU A 246 -7.03 16.24 3.76
N GLY A 247 -6.63 17.50 3.75
CA GLY A 247 -6.41 18.21 5.00
C GLY A 247 -5.77 19.58 4.83
N THR A 248 -5.16 20.03 5.90
CA THR A 248 -4.52 21.33 5.95
C THR A 248 -3.33 21.35 6.92
N ASN A 249 -2.44 22.28 6.68
CA ASN A 249 -1.48 22.80 7.64
C ASN A 249 -1.63 24.34 7.74
N GLU A 250 -0.71 25.01 8.38
CA GLU A 250 -0.74 26.47 8.55
C GLU A 250 -0.71 27.26 7.23
N ASN A 251 -0.15 26.69 6.17
CA ASN A 251 0.15 27.39 4.92
C ASN A 251 -0.62 26.85 3.70
N LEU A 252 -1.08 25.60 3.76
CA LEU A 252 -1.65 24.90 2.63
C LEU A 252 -2.84 24.03 3.04
N GLY A 253 -3.92 24.12 2.28
CA GLY A 253 -5.00 23.12 2.30
C GLY A 253 -5.00 22.32 0.99
N TRP A 254 -5.28 21.03 1.08
CA TRP A 254 -5.36 20.15 -0.09
C TRP A 254 -6.53 19.20 0.01
N THR A 255 -7.07 18.84 -1.16
CA THR A 255 -8.13 17.86 -1.29
C THR A 255 -8.10 17.24 -2.68
N HIS A 256 -8.61 16.02 -2.77
CA HIS A 256 -8.72 15.29 -4.01
C HIS A 256 -10.19 15.03 -4.33
N THR A 257 -10.57 15.18 -5.59
CA THR A 257 -11.86 14.76 -6.10
C THR A 257 -11.70 13.60 -7.05
N TRP A 258 -12.78 12.86 -7.32
CA TRP A 258 -12.77 11.80 -8.30
C TRP A 258 -12.50 12.36 -9.69
N ASN A 259 -11.41 11.88 -10.27
CA ASN A 259 -10.95 12.33 -11.58
C ASN A 259 -11.24 11.27 -12.63
N GLY A 260 -12.26 11.01 -13.20
CA GLY A 260 -12.65 9.95 -14.14
C GLY A 260 -11.69 9.67 -15.31
N LEU A 261 -10.38 9.70 -15.08
CA LEU A 261 -9.37 9.37 -16.09
C LEU A 261 -9.53 7.92 -16.57
N ASP A 262 -9.38 7.73 -17.88
CA ASP A 262 -9.26 6.41 -18.48
C ASP A 262 -7.81 5.91 -18.33
N LEU A 263 -7.58 5.15 -17.27
CA LEU A 263 -6.25 4.65 -16.88
C LEU A 263 -6.08 3.15 -17.14
N VAL A 264 -7.07 2.50 -17.77
CA VAL A 264 -7.06 1.04 -17.89
C VAL A 264 -7.48 0.59 -19.29
N ASP A 265 -6.54 0.11 -20.04
CA ASP A 265 -6.76 -0.47 -21.36
C ASP A 265 -6.92 -1.99 -21.35
N THR A 266 -7.72 -2.50 -22.26
CA THR A 266 -7.90 -3.94 -22.46
C THR A 266 -7.58 -4.36 -23.89
N TYR A 267 -6.54 -5.16 -24.05
CA TYR A 267 -6.07 -5.67 -25.35
C TYR A 267 -6.49 -7.10 -25.57
N ARG A 268 -7.20 -7.38 -26.66
CA ARG A 268 -7.45 -8.74 -27.12
C ARG A 268 -6.25 -9.23 -27.92
N LEU A 269 -5.54 -10.21 -27.40
CA LEU A 269 -4.34 -10.74 -28.05
C LEU A 269 -4.67 -11.57 -29.29
N LYS A 270 -3.95 -11.34 -30.38
CA LYS A 270 -3.94 -12.18 -31.56
C LYS A 270 -3.03 -13.39 -31.31
N MET A 271 -3.65 -14.53 -31.01
CA MET A 271 -2.91 -15.74 -30.67
C MET A 271 -2.43 -16.48 -31.92
N HIS A 272 -1.25 -17.10 -31.84
CA HIS A 272 -0.69 -17.89 -32.92
C HIS A 272 -1.56 -19.15 -33.17
N PRO A 273 -1.92 -19.47 -34.44
CA PRO A 273 -2.88 -20.55 -34.75
C PRO A 273 -2.39 -21.96 -34.36
N LYS A 274 -1.07 -22.19 -34.33
CA LYS A 274 -0.48 -23.50 -34.03
C LYS A 274 0.36 -23.57 -32.77
N LYS A 275 0.95 -22.42 -32.31
CA LYS A 275 1.82 -22.40 -31.12
C LYS A 275 1.02 -21.91 -29.91
N LYS A 276 0.88 -22.76 -28.88
CA LYS A 276 0.18 -22.41 -27.64
C LYS A 276 0.92 -21.31 -26.88
N PHE A 277 0.16 -20.40 -26.25
CA PHE A 277 0.68 -19.30 -25.43
C PHE A 277 1.63 -18.36 -26.20
N THR A 278 1.45 -18.22 -27.50
CA THR A 278 2.21 -17.32 -28.36
C THR A 278 1.24 -16.32 -28.96
N TYR A 279 1.58 -15.03 -28.91
CA TYR A 279 0.76 -13.93 -29.40
C TYR A 279 1.60 -13.00 -30.28
N GLU A 280 0.93 -12.22 -31.11
CA GLU A 280 1.57 -11.23 -32.00
C GLU A 280 1.71 -9.90 -31.23
N TYR A 281 2.89 -9.32 -31.30
CA TYR A 281 3.23 -8.00 -30.80
C TYR A 281 4.17 -7.31 -31.81
N ASP A 282 3.78 -6.17 -32.35
CA ASP A 282 4.54 -5.40 -33.34
C ASP A 282 5.11 -6.22 -34.50
N GLY A 283 4.32 -7.18 -35.00
CA GLY A 283 4.70 -8.08 -36.09
C GLY A 283 5.52 -9.30 -35.68
N GLU A 284 5.92 -9.39 -34.43
CA GLU A 284 6.67 -10.53 -33.89
C GLU A 284 5.79 -11.48 -33.08
N TRP A 285 6.22 -12.76 -32.96
CA TRP A 285 5.53 -13.77 -32.19
C TRP A 285 6.19 -13.99 -30.86
N LEU A 286 5.64 -13.40 -29.79
CA LEU A 286 6.13 -13.52 -28.43
C LEU A 286 5.39 -14.59 -27.63
N LYS A 287 6.03 -15.12 -26.57
CA LYS A 287 5.42 -16.06 -25.64
C LYS A 287 4.85 -15.36 -24.43
N LEU A 288 3.65 -15.74 -24.02
CA LEU A 288 3.12 -15.35 -22.73
C LEU A 288 3.97 -15.93 -21.60
N GLU A 289 4.37 -15.07 -20.67
CA GLU A 289 4.92 -15.50 -19.38
C GLU A 289 3.81 -16.16 -18.56
N LYS A 290 4.06 -17.34 -17.99
CA LYS A 290 3.10 -18.03 -17.14
C LYS A 290 3.37 -17.69 -15.68
N ARG A 291 2.40 -17.12 -15.01
CA ARG A 291 2.46 -16.79 -13.58
C ARG A 291 1.40 -17.59 -12.82
N PRO A 292 1.73 -18.76 -12.26
CA PRO A 292 0.78 -19.51 -11.44
C PRO A 292 0.54 -18.76 -10.13
N VAL A 293 -0.74 -18.56 -9.80
CA VAL A 293 -1.19 -17.91 -8.57
C VAL A 293 -1.70 -18.96 -7.60
N TRP A 294 -1.14 -18.99 -6.39
CA TRP A 294 -1.57 -19.87 -5.31
C TRP A 294 -2.35 -19.08 -4.28
N LEU A 295 -3.65 -19.30 -4.24
CA LEU A 295 -4.55 -18.69 -3.25
C LEU A 295 -4.71 -19.61 -2.04
N LYS A 296 -4.93 -19.04 -0.87
CA LYS A 296 -5.31 -19.75 0.34
C LYS A 296 -6.74 -19.35 0.69
N VAL A 297 -7.68 -20.28 0.52
CA VAL A 297 -9.11 -19.97 0.60
C VAL A 297 -9.74 -20.69 1.78
N LYS A 298 -10.40 -19.95 2.68
CA LYS A 298 -11.18 -20.52 3.77
C LYS A 298 -12.48 -21.09 3.22
N VAL A 299 -12.70 -22.37 3.47
CA VAL A 299 -13.92 -23.10 3.11
C VAL A 299 -14.39 -23.88 4.33
N GLY A 300 -15.55 -23.54 4.89
CA GLY A 300 -15.94 -24.04 6.20
C GLY A 300 -14.92 -23.67 7.28
N GLY A 301 -14.44 -24.61 8.04
CA GLY A 301 -13.43 -24.41 9.10
C GLY A 301 -11.97 -24.55 8.64
N ILE A 302 -11.70 -24.87 7.36
CA ILE A 302 -10.35 -25.18 6.86
C ILE A 302 -9.89 -24.21 5.78
N VAL A 303 -8.57 -24.07 5.62
CA VAL A 303 -7.95 -23.26 4.55
C VAL A 303 -7.33 -24.19 3.52
N ILE A 304 -7.85 -24.15 2.30
CA ILE A 304 -7.39 -24.96 1.18
C ILE A 304 -6.54 -24.15 0.20
N PRO A 305 -5.49 -24.74 -0.41
CA PRO A 305 -4.76 -24.13 -1.51
C PRO A 305 -5.55 -24.26 -2.81
N VAL A 306 -5.71 -23.16 -3.54
CA VAL A 306 -6.34 -23.12 -4.87
C VAL A 306 -5.33 -22.55 -5.85
N ARG A 307 -5.05 -23.29 -6.93
CA ARG A 307 -4.17 -22.82 -8.00
C ARG A 307 -4.99 -22.20 -9.13
N MET A 308 -4.65 -20.96 -9.46
CA MET A 308 -5.14 -20.28 -10.65
C MET A 308 -3.97 -19.96 -11.59
N MET A 309 -4.27 -19.67 -12.85
CA MET A 309 -3.26 -19.26 -13.82
C MET A 309 -3.51 -17.84 -14.25
N SER A 310 -2.50 -17.01 -14.09
CA SER A 310 -2.33 -15.73 -14.73
C SER A 310 -1.20 -15.82 -15.76
N TYR A 311 -1.18 -14.91 -16.69
CA TYR A 311 -0.14 -14.78 -17.71
C TYR A 311 0.28 -13.33 -17.80
N TRP A 312 1.43 -13.07 -18.41
CA TRP A 312 1.87 -11.72 -18.74
C TRP A 312 2.30 -11.63 -20.20
N SER A 313 2.01 -10.49 -20.78
CA SER A 313 2.44 -10.06 -22.10
C SER A 313 3.13 -8.72 -22.00
N GLU A 314 3.62 -8.16 -23.10
CA GLU A 314 4.12 -6.77 -23.16
C GLU A 314 3.05 -5.72 -22.81
N TYR A 315 1.77 -6.07 -22.90
CA TYR A 315 0.66 -5.22 -22.45
C TYR A 315 0.30 -5.38 -20.96
N GLY A 316 1.06 -6.18 -20.19
CA GLY A 316 0.81 -6.42 -18.76
C GLY A 316 0.05 -7.71 -18.45
N PRO A 317 -0.64 -7.77 -17.29
CA PRO A 317 -1.35 -8.95 -16.81
C PRO A 317 -2.37 -9.45 -17.82
N THR A 318 -2.29 -10.75 -18.12
CA THR A 318 -3.05 -11.39 -19.18
C THR A 318 -3.88 -12.55 -18.64
N LEU A 319 -5.13 -12.61 -19.03
CA LEU A 319 -6.09 -13.60 -18.57
C LEU A 319 -6.76 -14.31 -19.73
N ARG A 320 -7.08 -15.58 -19.51
CA ARG A 320 -7.86 -16.38 -20.44
C ARG A 320 -9.35 -16.19 -20.16
N SER A 321 -10.13 -15.85 -21.19
CA SER A 321 -11.57 -15.67 -21.03
C SER A 321 -12.28 -16.92 -20.49
N LYS A 322 -13.41 -16.75 -19.78
CA LYS A 322 -14.22 -17.85 -19.22
C LYS A 322 -14.60 -18.90 -20.28
N LYS A 323 -14.91 -18.46 -21.50
CA LYS A 323 -15.18 -19.37 -22.64
C LYS A 323 -13.92 -20.05 -23.19
N GLY A 324 -12.74 -19.71 -22.64
CA GLY A 324 -11.49 -20.44 -22.83
C GLY A 324 -10.81 -20.32 -24.18
N LYS A 325 -11.27 -19.41 -25.06
CA LYS A 325 -10.72 -19.31 -26.42
C LYS A 325 -9.89 -18.05 -26.67
N MET A 326 -10.05 -17.03 -25.84
CA MET A 326 -9.44 -15.71 -26.05
C MET A 326 -8.56 -15.33 -24.88
N TYR A 327 -7.50 -14.61 -25.15
CA TYR A 327 -6.63 -14.00 -24.14
C TYR A 327 -6.75 -12.49 -24.24
N TYR A 328 -6.84 -11.86 -23.07
CA TYR A 328 -6.92 -10.42 -22.92
C TYR A 328 -5.87 -9.95 -21.93
N SER A 329 -5.14 -8.92 -22.28
CA SER A 329 -4.23 -8.21 -21.38
C SER A 329 -4.90 -6.95 -20.86
N VAL A 330 -4.59 -6.60 -19.63
CA VAL A 330 -5.07 -5.38 -18.99
C VAL A 330 -3.84 -4.52 -18.69
N LYS A 331 -3.76 -3.37 -19.34
CA LYS A 331 -2.72 -2.37 -19.08
C LYS A 331 -3.28 -1.36 -18.07
N CYS A 332 -2.59 -1.13 -16.98
CA CYS A 332 -2.98 -0.18 -15.95
C CYS A 332 -1.72 0.34 -15.23
N PRO A 333 -1.79 1.45 -14.47
CA PRO A 333 -0.61 2.02 -13.80
C PRO A 333 0.18 1.03 -12.94
N ALA A 334 -0.48 0.07 -12.29
CA ALA A 334 0.21 -0.97 -11.51
C ALA A 334 0.95 -2.02 -12.37
N SER A 335 0.79 -2.01 -13.69
CA SER A 335 1.44 -2.94 -14.63
C SER A 335 2.45 -2.25 -15.55
N GLU A 336 2.67 -0.97 -15.37
CA GLU A 336 3.71 -0.20 -16.09
C GLU A 336 5.00 -0.16 -15.26
N ASP A 337 6.14 -0.29 -15.96
CA ASP A 337 7.48 -0.19 -15.35
C ASP A 337 7.84 1.26 -15.01
#